data_d28febaaca7c4219cbcc83469ccdfda3
#
_entry.id   d28febaaca7c4219cbcc83469ccdfda3
#
_cell.length_a   1.000
_cell.length_b   1.000
_cell.length_c   1.000
_cell.angle_alpha   90.00
_cell.angle_beta   90.00
_cell.angle_gamma   90.00
#
_symmetry.space_group_name_H-M   'P 1'
#
loop_
_entity.id
_entity.type
_entity.pdbx_description
1 polymer ?
#
loop_
_entity_poly.entity_id
_entity_poly.type
_entity_poly.pdbx_seq_one_letter_code
_entity_poly.pdbx_strand_id
1 'polypeptide(L)'
;MKKNKVLSLFLALTMVVVCAFSGVCEAVAVQGGSNIAQNQGASSVKLSNGKVGSTSKAKNIKSGNYMYYSTRNKIYKVNVKTKKSTLVYKGKGDEEFYGLTVKDGWIYCTKQKVEGRALTFPYVFRVKTDGKSAKVLKKGADPVVYKGNIYYIKLSFDDKKSNIDENFQTLGIYKMSLSGKNDKVVKKSSIVEEFIVYKSKIYYTAMSETSYNCYLYSMPITGGKAKIIMRTTEGLPTNLIAYSDYIYFNWGGDEENYDLYKIKTNSTKKIKVTSKADLEDIYDGYIYYTVEKGLKLDAYKMKISNKKKTKIKTNEEIISGFYVEGGYMIMCVNYDNPNTKDNIGVYLCDTNGKNGKVINTFSIY
;
A
#
# COMPACT_ATOMS: atom_id res chain seq x y z
N MET A 1 -18.92 11.14 31.58
CA MET A 1 -17.67 11.82 31.12
C MET A 1 -16.55 10.89 30.63
N LYS A 2 -16.55 9.57 30.87
CA LYS A 2 -15.52 8.64 30.38
C LYS A 2 -15.72 8.12 28.94
N LYS A 3 -16.93 8.15 28.41
CA LYS A 3 -17.23 7.65 27.04
C LYS A 3 -16.68 8.52 25.90
N ASN A 4 -16.60 9.84 26.11
CA ASN A 4 -16.16 10.75 25.03
C ASN A 4 -14.64 10.77 24.82
N LYS A 5 -13.84 10.39 25.83
CA LYS A 5 -12.38 10.31 25.67
C LYS A 5 -11.93 9.05 24.91
N VAL A 6 -12.68 7.96 25.05
CA VAL A 6 -12.43 6.72 24.31
C VAL A 6 -12.79 6.89 22.83
N LEU A 7 -13.88 7.63 22.54
CA LEU A 7 -14.29 7.89 21.16
C LEU A 7 -13.29 8.76 20.39
N SER A 8 -12.68 9.77 21.05
CA SER A 8 -11.65 10.62 20.43
C SER A 8 -10.33 9.86 20.20
N LEU A 9 -10.00 8.91 21.06
CA LEU A 9 -8.81 8.08 20.90
C LEU A 9 -8.96 7.07 19.74
N PHE A 10 -10.18 6.50 19.58
CA PHE A 10 -10.48 5.58 18.47
C PHE A 10 -10.63 6.29 17.12
N LEU A 11 -11.18 7.51 17.09
CA LEU A 11 -11.17 8.32 15.86
C LEU A 11 -9.72 8.69 15.45
N ALA A 12 -8.85 9.02 16.41
CA ALA A 12 -7.44 9.24 16.14
C ALA A 12 -6.73 7.95 15.65
N LEU A 13 -7.11 6.78 16.18
CA LEU A 13 -6.56 5.50 15.76
C LEU A 13 -7.07 5.06 14.37
N THR A 14 -8.33 5.33 14.05
CA THR A 14 -8.88 5.11 12.69
C THR A 14 -8.23 6.04 11.67
N MET A 15 -7.84 7.25 12.07
CA MET A 15 -7.08 8.17 11.24
C MET A 15 -5.66 7.71 10.99
N VAL A 16 -4.97 7.21 12.01
CA VAL A 16 -3.63 6.61 11.86
C VAL A 16 -3.70 5.41 10.92
N VAL A 17 -4.76 4.61 10.98
CA VAL A 17 -4.98 3.49 10.07
C VAL A 17 -5.26 3.96 8.63
N VAL A 18 -6.10 4.99 8.43
CA VAL A 18 -6.33 5.57 7.09
C VAL A 18 -5.07 6.25 6.55
N CYS A 19 -4.31 6.96 7.38
CA CYS A 19 -3.03 7.56 6.98
C CYS A 19 -1.92 6.52 6.76
N ALA A 20 -1.85 5.45 7.55
CA ALA A 20 -0.93 4.34 7.32
C ALA A 20 -1.25 3.59 6.01
N PHE A 21 -2.52 3.53 5.61
CA PHE A 21 -2.96 2.96 4.33
C PHE A 21 -2.74 3.90 3.15
N SER A 22 -2.73 5.21 3.34
CA SER A 22 -2.50 6.19 2.27
C SER A 22 -1.02 6.36 1.90
N GLY A 23 -0.08 5.73 2.63
CA GLY A 23 1.35 5.80 2.28
C GLY A 23 2.01 7.15 2.52
N VAL A 24 1.38 8.04 3.29
CA VAL A 24 1.95 9.32 3.67
C VAL A 24 2.66 9.18 5.00
N CYS A 25 3.94 9.35 4.95
CA CYS A 25 4.78 9.46 6.11
C CYS A 25 5.00 10.92 6.48
N GLU A 26 4.46 11.33 7.60
CA GLU A 26 4.84 12.58 8.23
C GLU A 26 6.10 12.39 9.07
N ALA A 27 7.20 12.98 8.61
CA ALA A 27 8.31 13.26 9.50
C ALA A 27 7.93 14.46 10.35
N VAL A 28 7.56 14.24 11.60
CA VAL A 28 7.36 15.32 12.58
C VAL A 28 8.73 15.82 13.03
N ALA A 29 9.12 17.00 12.57
CA ALA A 29 10.21 17.75 13.18
C ALA A 29 9.75 18.28 14.53
N VAL A 30 10.16 17.65 15.64
CA VAL A 30 9.95 18.16 16.98
C VAL A 30 11.09 19.11 17.33
N GLN A 31 10.83 20.41 17.30
CA GLN A 31 11.62 21.37 18.07
C GLN A 31 11.05 21.47 19.49
N GLY A 32 11.83 20.99 20.43
CA GLY A 32 11.83 21.42 21.83
C GLY A 32 10.70 20.93 22.72
N GLY A 33 10.99 19.98 23.61
CA GLY A 33 10.25 19.79 24.86
C GLY A 33 9.74 18.37 25.12
N SER A 34 10.59 17.62 25.83
CA SER A 34 10.29 16.50 26.76
C SER A 34 9.20 15.47 26.45
N ASN A 35 9.65 14.25 26.17
CA ASN A 35 9.07 12.97 26.60
C ASN A 35 7.71 12.51 26.05
N ILE A 36 7.44 12.59 24.75
CA ILE A 36 6.40 11.72 24.11
C ILE A 36 6.80 11.31 22.66
N ALA A 37 8.00 11.61 22.22
CA ALA A 37 8.39 11.48 20.80
C ALA A 37 9.28 10.25 20.50
N GLN A 38 9.18 9.15 21.23
CA GLN A 38 10.08 8.01 21.02
C GLN A 38 9.52 6.85 20.17
N ASN A 39 8.24 6.86 19.76
CA ASN A 39 7.66 5.69 19.07
C ASN A 39 7.13 5.94 17.66
N GLN A 40 7.56 6.98 16.96
CA GLN A 40 7.21 7.19 15.54
C GLN A 40 8.43 7.17 14.62
N GLY A 41 9.46 6.42 14.99
CA GLY A 41 10.65 6.25 14.16
C GLY A 41 10.49 5.20 13.09
N ALA A 42 11.06 5.47 11.96
CA ALA A 42 11.53 4.54 10.91
C ALA A 42 10.53 3.69 10.10
N SER A 43 9.36 3.33 10.59
CA SER A 43 8.42 2.51 9.79
C SER A 43 7.70 3.28 8.68
N SER A 44 7.98 4.52 8.51
CA SER A 44 7.15 5.46 7.78
C SER A 44 7.68 5.92 6.42
N VAL A 45 8.92 5.66 6.08
CA VAL A 45 9.39 5.95 4.71
C VAL A 45 9.06 4.78 3.81
N LYS A 46 7.94 4.87 3.11
CA LYS A 46 7.52 3.88 2.11
C LYS A 46 7.68 4.46 0.71
N LEU A 47 8.08 3.64 -0.24
CA LEU A 47 7.85 3.99 -1.63
C LEU A 47 6.35 4.20 -1.81
N SER A 48 5.97 5.27 -2.52
CA SER A 48 4.56 5.60 -2.74
C SER A 48 3.80 4.57 -3.57
N ASN A 49 4.38 3.43 -3.81
CA ASN A 49 3.72 2.26 -4.39
C ASN A 49 2.90 1.46 -3.37
N GLY A 50 2.32 2.08 -2.38
CA GLY A 50 1.59 1.43 -1.27
C GLY A 50 0.95 0.09 -1.63
N LYS A 51 0.92 -0.84 -0.71
CA LYS A 51 0.41 -2.21 -0.89
C LYS A 51 -1.11 -2.28 -1.08
N VAL A 52 -1.76 -1.14 -1.07
CA VAL A 52 -3.20 -1.04 -1.01
C VAL A 52 -3.83 -1.64 -2.26
N GLY A 53 -4.73 -2.57 -2.06
CA GLY A 53 -5.56 -3.16 -3.11
C GLY A 53 -4.81 -4.01 -4.14
N SER A 54 -3.50 -4.25 -3.99
CA SER A 54 -2.78 -5.04 -4.98
C SER A 54 -2.84 -6.53 -4.67
N THR A 55 -3.11 -7.32 -5.69
CA THR A 55 -2.87 -8.76 -5.65
C THR A 55 -1.46 -9.04 -6.14
N SER A 56 -0.80 -10.07 -5.63
CA SER A 56 0.52 -10.49 -6.12
C SER A 56 0.52 -10.83 -7.62
N LYS A 57 -0.60 -11.33 -8.16
CA LYS A 57 -0.74 -11.64 -9.59
C LYS A 57 -1.33 -10.51 -10.43
N ALA A 58 -2.12 -9.63 -9.84
CA ALA A 58 -2.66 -8.45 -10.53
C ALA A 58 -1.74 -7.24 -10.43
N LYS A 59 -0.84 -7.22 -9.46
CA LYS A 59 0.21 -6.23 -9.32
C LYS A 59 1.13 -6.33 -10.53
N ASN A 60 1.30 -5.23 -11.20
CA ASN A 60 2.13 -5.14 -12.37
C ASN A 60 2.82 -3.78 -12.39
N ILE A 61 3.92 -3.68 -11.66
CA ILE A 61 4.80 -2.50 -11.69
C ILE A 61 5.94 -2.67 -12.69
N LYS A 62 6.00 -3.82 -13.38
CA LYS A 62 7.03 -4.11 -14.38
C LYS A 62 6.41 -4.29 -15.77
N SER A 63 6.99 -3.66 -16.77
CA SER A 63 6.66 -3.83 -18.17
C SER A 63 7.93 -3.92 -18.99
N GLY A 64 8.14 -5.07 -19.65
CA GLY A 64 9.39 -5.36 -20.35
C GLY A 64 10.59 -5.29 -19.40
N ASN A 65 11.59 -4.47 -19.76
CA ASN A 65 12.79 -4.25 -18.94
C ASN A 65 12.64 -3.11 -17.92
N TYR A 66 11.43 -2.56 -17.69
CA TYR A 66 11.23 -1.43 -16.80
C TYR A 66 10.38 -1.81 -15.60
N MET A 67 10.79 -1.38 -14.40
CA MET A 67 9.95 -1.27 -13.21
C MET A 67 9.55 0.20 -13.01
N TYR A 68 8.38 0.42 -12.43
CA TYR A 68 7.82 1.76 -12.18
C TYR A 68 7.65 1.97 -10.69
N TYR A 69 7.98 3.17 -10.23
CA TYR A 69 7.87 3.57 -8.83
C TYR A 69 7.58 5.07 -8.74
N SER A 70 7.13 5.51 -7.60
CA SER A 70 6.92 6.94 -7.32
C SER A 70 7.69 7.37 -6.08
N THR A 71 8.11 8.61 -6.08
CA THR A 71 8.65 9.30 -4.91
C THR A 71 8.01 10.67 -4.85
N ARG A 72 7.33 11.01 -3.76
CA ARG A 72 6.62 12.29 -3.65
C ARG A 72 5.78 12.57 -4.91
N ASN A 73 5.97 13.75 -5.53
CA ASN A 73 5.21 14.21 -6.69
C ASN A 73 5.74 13.69 -8.05
N LYS A 74 6.54 12.63 -8.06
CA LYS A 74 7.17 12.15 -9.30
C LYS A 74 6.95 10.65 -9.48
N ILE A 75 6.70 10.25 -10.72
CA ILE A 75 6.65 8.84 -11.15
C ILE A 75 7.86 8.58 -12.04
N TYR A 76 8.58 7.52 -11.77
CA TYR A 76 9.78 7.10 -12.48
C TYR A 76 9.62 5.71 -13.09
N LYS A 77 10.44 5.43 -14.08
CA LYS A 77 10.75 4.06 -14.53
C LYS A 77 12.24 3.81 -14.40
N VAL A 78 12.61 2.60 -14.04
CA VAL A 78 13.98 2.14 -14.00
C VAL A 78 14.15 0.95 -14.93
N ASN A 79 15.18 0.98 -15.77
CA ASN A 79 15.57 -0.20 -16.54
C ASN A 79 16.30 -1.17 -15.59
N VAL A 80 15.73 -2.36 -15.39
CA VAL A 80 16.23 -3.32 -14.39
C VAL A 80 17.62 -3.89 -14.73
N LYS A 81 18.02 -3.88 -16.01
CA LYS A 81 19.33 -4.33 -16.46
C LYS A 81 20.40 -3.25 -16.30
N THR A 82 20.14 -2.05 -16.80
CA THR A 82 21.11 -0.94 -16.76
C THR A 82 21.06 -0.14 -15.48
N LYS A 83 19.99 -0.31 -14.67
CA LYS A 83 19.69 0.44 -13.44
C LYS A 83 19.61 1.96 -13.66
N LYS A 84 19.36 2.39 -14.89
CA LYS A 84 19.13 3.79 -15.23
C LYS A 84 17.66 4.14 -14.95
N SER A 85 17.47 5.07 -14.02
CA SER A 85 16.14 5.65 -13.71
C SER A 85 15.85 6.83 -14.63
N THR A 86 14.58 6.99 -15.00
CA THR A 86 14.11 8.06 -15.88
C THR A 86 12.77 8.56 -15.36
N LEU A 87 12.61 9.88 -15.27
CA LEU A 87 11.35 10.52 -14.92
C LEU A 87 10.30 10.23 -16.00
N VAL A 88 9.14 9.76 -15.57
CA VAL A 88 7.98 9.55 -16.44
C VAL A 88 7.01 10.72 -16.32
N TYR A 89 6.70 11.12 -15.09
CA TYR A 89 5.73 12.18 -14.83
C TYR A 89 6.08 12.95 -13.56
N LYS A 90 5.87 14.27 -13.59
CA LYS A 90 5.98 15.16 -12.44
C LYS A 90 4.62 15.77 -12.17
N GLY A 91 4.09 15.57 -10.99
CA GLY A 91 2.89 16.23 -10.49
C GLY A 91 3.11 17.71 -10.21
N LYS A 92 2.04 18.41 -9.92
CA LYS A 92 2.05 19.84 -9.57
C LYS A 92 2.12 19.99 -8.05
N GLY A 93 2.99 20.90 -7.59
CA GLY A 93 3.12 21.19 -6.14
C GLY A 93 3.34 19.91 -5.32
N ASP A 94 2.53 19.75 -4.30
CA ASP A 94 2.61 18.66 -3.32
C ASP A 94 1.71 17.45 -3.68
N GLU A 95 1.46 17.22 -4.97
CA GLU A 95 0.76 16.01 -5.41
C GLU A 95 1.62 14.77 -5.16
N GLU A 96 1.03 13.70 -4.64
CA GLU A 96 1.68 12.40 -4.44
C GLU A 96 0.98 11.29 -5.22
N PHE A 97 1.74 10.24 -5.53
CA PHE A 97 1.26 9.10 -6.31
C PHE A 97 1.58 7.79 -5.60
N TYR A 98 0.59 6.92 -5.42
CA TYR A 98 0.76 5.61 -4.78
C TYR A 98 -0.16 4.54 -5.38
N GLY A 99 0.12 3.27 -5.06
CA GLY A 99 -0.64 2.13 -5.59
C GLY A 99 -0.50 1.96 -7.10
N LEU A 100 0.74 2.08 -7.63
CA LEU A 100 0.98 1.99 -9.08
C LEU A 100 0.67 0.60 -9.63
N THR A 101 -0.02 0.57 -10.75
CA THR A 101 -0.24 -0.61 -11.58
C THR A 101 -0.02 -0.25 -13.04
N VAL A 102 0.80 -1.03 -13.76
CA VAL A 102 1.09 -0.80 -15.17
C VAL A 102 0.32 -1.78 -16.04
N LYS A 103 -0.45 -1.28 -16.99
CA LYS A 103 -1.21 -2.10 -17.93
C LYS A 103 -1.35 -1.39 -19.27
N ASP A 104 -1.06 -2.10 -20.36
CA ASP A 104 -1.27 -1.67 -21.75
C ASP A 104 -0.72 -0.25 -22.05
N GLY A 105 0.54 -0.01 -21.60
CA GLY A 105 1.23 1.28 -21.80
C GLY A 105 0.74 2.43 -20.92
N TRP A 106 -0.08 2.14 -19.91
CA TRP A 106 -0.56 3.10 -18.93
C TRP A 106 -0.14 2.71 -17.51
N ILE A 107 0.10 3.72 -16.69
CA ILE A 107 0.26 3.63 -15.24
C ILE A 107 -1.05 4.12 -14.63
N TYR A 108 -1.64 3.32 -13.77
CA TYR A 108 -2.81 3.66 -12.96
C TYR A 108 -2.37 3.75 -11.51
N CYS A 109 -2.82 4.77 -10.80
CA CYS A 109 -2.45 4.98 -9.40
C CYS A 109 -3.49 5.87 -8.68
N THR A 110 -3.36 5.96 -7.38
CA THR A 110 -3.99 7.03 -6.62
C THR A 110 -3.13 8.28 -6.72
N LYS A 111 -3.76 9.42 -6.99
CA LYS A 111 -3.16 10.75 -6.90
C LYS A 111 -3.83 11.52 -5.78
N GLN A 112 -3.05 12.09 -4.89
CA GLN A 112 -3.52 12.90 -3.77
C GLN A 112 -2.66 14.16 -3.67
N LYS A 113 -3.23 15.27 -3.23
CA LYS A 113 -2.49 16.48 -2.91
C LYS A 113 -2.26 16.53 -1.40
N VAL A 114 -1.10 16.98 -0.99
CA VAL A 114 -0.78 17.29 0.40
C VAL A 114 -0.83 18.80 0.55
N GLU A 115 -1.67 19.33 1.43
CA GLU A 115 -1.77 20.75 1.74
C GLU A 115 -1.36 20.98 3.20
N GLY A 116 -0.12 21.43 3.42
CA GLY A 116 0.47 21.50 4.74
C GLY A 116 0.59 20.10 5.35
N ARG A 117 -0.13 19.85 6.46
CA ARG A 117 -0.23 18.52 7.09
C ARG A 117 -1.51 17.76 6.73
N ALA A 118 -2.39 18.35 5.90
CA ALA A 118 -3.66 17.76 5.55
C ALA A 118 -3.59 17.07 4.20
N LEU A 119 -4.12 15.86 4.12
CA LEU A 119 -4.35 15.15 2.87
C LEU A 119 -5.63 15.67 2.23
N THR A 120 -5.52 16.08 0.97
CA THR A 120 -6.70 16.42 0.19
C THR A 120 -7.34 15.18 -0.41
N PHE A 121 -8.37 15.40 -1.19
CA PHE A 121 -9.16 14.34 -1.81
C PHE A 121 -8.32 13.45 -2.75
N PRO A 122 -8.33 12.12 -2.57
CA PRO A 122 -7.66 11.21 -3.49
C PRO A 122 -8.46 11.01 -4.78
N TYR A 123 -7.72 10.81 -5.87
CA TYR A 123 -8.27 10.55 -7.19
C TYR A 123 -7.62 9.32 -7.82
N VAL A 124 -8.41 8.50 -8.49
CA VAL A 124 -7.88 7.53 -9.44
C VAL A 124 -7.33 8.29 -10.64
N PHE A 125 -6.06 8.09 -10.90
CA PHE A 125 -5.28 8.79 -11.91
C PHE A 125 -4.63 7.81 -12.87
N ARG A 126 -4.39 8.22 -14.10
CA ARG A 126 -3.57 7.49 -15.05
C ARG A 126 -2.65 8.39 -15.84
N VAL A 127 -1.51 7.86 -16.24
CA VAL A 127 -0.55 8.49 -17.15
C VAL A 127 0.06 7.42 -18.06
N LYS A 128 0.38 7.78 -19.31
CA LYS A 128 1.10 6.87 -20.18
C LYS A 128 2.53 6.61 -19.68
N THR A 129 3.06 5.44 -19.97
CA THR A 129 4.43 5.04 -19.59
C THR A 129 5.53 5.86 -20.29
N ASP A 130 5.15 6.67 -21.28
CA ASP A 130 6.02 7.67 -21.93
C ASP A 130 5.90 9.07 -21.30
N GLY A 131 5.06 9.24 -20.27
CA GLY A 131 4.81 10.51 -19.58
C GLY A 131 3.80 11.42 -20.22
N LYS A 132 3.30 11.06 -21.40
CA LYS A 132 2.30 11.84 -22.12
C LYS A 132 0.87 11.47 -21.68
N SER A 133 -0.10 12.33 -21.93
CA SER A 133 -1.53 12.04 -21.72
C SER A 133 -1.88 11.63 -20.30
N ALA A 134 -1.58 12.45 -19.32
CA ALA A 134 -2.00 12.29 -17.93
C ALA A 134 -3.46 12.70 -17.71
N LYS A 135 -4.22 11.94 -16.91
CA LYS A 135 -5.65 12.22 -16.66
C LYS A 135 -6.12 11.73 -15.31
N VAL A 136 -6.85 12.59 -14.59
CA VAL A 136 -7.72 12.18 -13.48
C VAL A 136 -8.95 11.46 -14.04
N LEU A 137 -9.27 10.31 -13.46
CA LEU A 137 -10.40 9.50 -13.91
C LEU A 137 -11.63 9.70 -13.02
N LYS A 138 -11.48 9.50 -11.70
CA LYS A 138 -12.58 9.56 -10.71
C LYS A 138 -12.07 9.97 -9.33
N LYS A 139 -12.97 10.52 -8.49
CA LYS A 139 -12.77 10.64 -7.05
C LYS A 139 -12.74 9.24 -6.43
N GLY A 140 -11.68 8.93 -5.71
CA GLY A 140 -11.47 7.62 -5.08
C GLY A 140 -10.01 7.19 -5.07
N ALA A 141 -9.76 6.01 -4.50
CA ALA A 141 -8.42 5.50 -4.23
C ALA A 141 -8.27 4.02 -4.65
N ASP A 142 -7.05 3.54 -4.59
CA ASP A 142 -6.66 2.13 -4.67
C ASP A 142 -7.12 1.41 -5.95
N PRO A 143 -6.72 1.93 -7.13
CA PRO A 143 -7.10 1.33 -8.38
C PRO A 143 -6.44 -0.04 -8.58
N VAL A 144 -7.25 -1.06 -8.78
CA VAL A 144 -6.83 -2.41 -9.17
C VAL A 144 -7.28 -2.69 -10.60
N VAL A 145 -6.32 -2.91 -11.50
CA VAL A 145 -6.63 -3.23 -12.91
C VAL A 145 -6.80 -4.74 -13.06
N TYR A 146 -7.99 -5.16 -13.46
CA TYR A 146 -8.30 -6.57 -13.67
C TYR A 146 -9.26 -6.77 -14.85
N LYS A 147 -8.90 -7.66 -15.80
CA LYS A 147 -9.71 -8.03 -16.98
C LYS A 147 -10.32 -6.80 -17.70
N GLY A 148 -9.48 -5.79 -18.03
CA GLY A 148 -9.89 -4.63 -18.81
C GLY A 148 -10.73 -3.58 -18.04
N ASN A 149 -10.86 -3.73 -16.74
CA ASN A 149 -11.55 -2.78 -15.86
C ASN A 149 -10.62 -2.29 -14.74
N ILE A 150 -10.92 -1.13 -14.21
CA ILE A 150 -10.36 -0.58 -12.98
C ILE A 150 -11.39 -0.77 -11.89
N TYR A 151 -11.03 -1.48 -10.83
CA TYR A 151 -11.78 -1.55 -9.57
C TYR A 151 -11.13 -0.57 -8.60
N TYR A 152 -11.92 0.13 -7.80
CA TYR A 152 -11.40 1.17 -6.90
C TYR A 152 -12.37 1.46 -5.76
N ILE A 153 -11.89 2.01 -4.67
CA ILE A 153 -12.71 2.55 -3.59
C ILE A 153 -13.20 3.92 -4.03
N LYS A 154 -14.51 4.07 -4.19
CA LYS A 154 -15.10 5.37 -4.52
C LYS A 154 -15.38 6.14 -3.24
N LEU A 155 -15.03 7.41 -3.26
CA LEU A 155 -15.19 8.33 -2.15
C LEU A 155 -16.11 9.48 -2.53
N SER A 156 -16.81 10.01 -1.55
CA SER A 156 -17.48 11.31 -1.62
C SER A 156 -16.84 12.27 -0.62
N PHE A 157 -17.01 13.54 -0.88
CA PHE A 157 -16.53 14.62 -0.05
C PHE A 157 -17.65 15.62 0.19
N ASP A 158 -17.83 16.05 1.41
CA ASP A 158 -18.79 17.07 1.81
C ASP A 158 -18.04 18.34 2.22
N ASP A 159 -17.96 19.29 1.31
CA ASP A 159 -17.27 20.59 1.46
C ASP A 159 -17.91 21.50 2.51
N LYS A 160 -19.08 21.13 3.04
CA LYS A 160 -19.78 21.91 4.09
C LYS A 160 -19.31 21.60 5.50
N LYS A 161 -18.56 20.52 5.66
CA LYS A 161 -18.02 20.13 6.97
C LYS A 161 -16.67 20.78 7.18
N SER A 162 -16.48 21.41 8.33
CA SER A 162 -15.26 22.15 8.68
C SER A 162 -14.07 21.25 9.06
N ASN A 163 -14.33 19.98 9.34
CA ASN A 163 -13.31 19.02 9.75
C ASN A 163 -12.99 18.08 8.57
N ILE A 164 -11.74 18.08 8.09
CA ILE A 164 -11.30 17.27 6.94
C ILE A 164 -11.62 15.79 7.15
N ASP A 165 -11.51 15.30 8.37
CA ASP A 165 -11.69 13.89 8.71
C ASP A 165 -13.16 13.43 8.66
N GLU A 166 -14.10 14.37 8.85
CA GLU A 166 -15.54 14.11 8.72
C GLU A 166 -16.04 14.27 7.29
N ASN A 167 -15.19 14.82 6.41
CA ASN A 167 -15.54 15.17 5.03
C ASN A 167 -15.47 13.98 4.07
N PHE A 168 -14.70 12.94 4.41
CA PHE A 168 -14.55 11.77 3.56
C PHE A 168 -15.58 10.70 3.90
N GLN A 169 -16.26 10.20 2.89
CA GLN A 169 -17.14 9.06 3.03
C GLN A 169 -16.82 8.01 1.96
N THR A 170 -16.53 6.80 2.38
CA THR A 170 -16.42 5.65 1.49
C THR A 170 -17.81 5.31 0.95
N LEU A 171 -17.97 5.26 -0.36
CA LEU A 171 -19.20 4.83 -1.03
C LEU A 171 -19.19 3.35 -1.37
N GLY A 172 -18.02 2.72 -1.33
CA GLY A 172 -17.82 1.30 -1.58
C GLY A 172 -16.88 1.01 -2.74
N ILE A 173 -16.92 -0.23 -3.21
CA ILE A 173 -16.12 -0.70 -4.34
C ILE A 173 -16.89 -0.47 -5.64
N TYR A 174 -16.26 0.21 -6.58
CA TYR A 174 -16.77 0.52 -7.90
C TYR A 174 -15.87 -0.05 -8.97
N LYS A 175 -16.38 -0.13 -10.19
CA LYS A 175 -15.60 -0.47 -11.39
C LYS A 175 -15.88 0.50 -12.51
N MET A 176 -14.88 0.73 -13.34
CA MET A 176 -14.97 1.50 -14.58
C MET A 176 -14.07 0.89 -15.64
N SER A 177 -14.25 1.30 -16.90
CA SER A 177 -13.31 0.95 -17.98
C SER A 177 -11.94 1.59 -17.74
N LEU A 178 -10.91 1.11 -18.45
CA LEU A 178 -9.56 1.68 -18.39
C LEU A 178 -9.50 3.17 -18.78
N SER A 179 -10.49 3.66 -19.51
CA SER A 179 -10.62 5.09 -19.89
C SER A 179 -11.33 5.95 -18.84
N GLY A 180 -11.86 5.37 -17.77
CA GLY A 180 -12.65 6.05 -16.74
C GLY A 180 -14.13 6.19 -17.06
N LYS A 181 -14.62 5.53 -18.14
CA LYS A 181 -16.04 5.50 -18.51
C LYS A 181 -16.74 4.30 -17.85
N ASN A 182 -18.10 4.30 -17.92
CA ASN A 182 -18.94 3.19 -17.44
C ASN A 182 -18.73 2.87 -15.96
N ASP A 183 -18.68 3.91 -15.13
CA ASP A 183 -18.54 3.81 -13.68
C ASP A 183 -19.79 3.16 -13.08
N LYS A 184 -19.61 2.01 -12.40
CA LYS A 184 -20.69 1.20 -11.82
C LYS A 184 -20.32 0.71 -10.44
N VAL A 185 -21.30 0.70 -9.52
CA VAL A 185 -21.17 0.10 -8.21
C VAL A 185 -20.99 -1.43 -8.33
N VAL A 186 -20.06 -1.97 -7.56
CA VAL A 186 -19.87 -3.42 -7.38
C VAL A 186 -20.31 -3.82 -5.97
N LYS A 187 -19.95 -3.02 -4.97
CA LYS A 187 -20.35 -3.18 -3.57
C LYS A 187 -20.57 -1.80 -2.95
N LYS A 188 -21.81 -1.45 -2.62
CA LYS A 188 -22.12 -0.27 -1.80
C LYS A 188 -21.77 -0.57 -0.34
N SER A 189 -20.93 0.25 0.29
CA SER A 189 -20.54 0.11 1.69
C SER A 189 -19.75 1.34 2.14
N SER A 190 -20.05 1.83 3.35
CA SER A 190 -19.29 2.92 4.00
C SER A 190 -18.08 2.45 4.79
N ILE A 191 -17.90 1.13 4.93
CA ILE A 191 -16.92 0.54 5.87
C ILE A 191 -15.85 -0.31 5.20
N VAL A 192 -15.65 -0.19 3.87
CA VAL A 192 -14.55 -0.87 3.16
C VAL A 192 -13.25 -0.12 3.44
N GLU A 193 -12.24 -0.86 3.91
CA GLU A 193 -10.91 -0.34 4.21
C GLU A 193 -9.89 -0.72 3.11
N GLU A 194 -9.76 -1.99 2.82
CA GLU A 194 -8.83 -2.52 1.82
C GLU A 194 -9.52 -3.57 0.97
N PHE A 195 -9.16 -3.70 -0.30
CA PHE A 195 -9.63 -4.79 -1.14
C PHE A 195 -8.57 -5.27 -2.12
N ILE A 196 -8.72 -6.52 -2.54
CA ILE A 196 -7.97 -7.13 -3.64
C ILE A 196 -8.92 -7.85 -4.60
N VAL A 197 -8.47 -7.98 -5.86
CA VAL A 197 -9.18 -8.76 -6.89
C VAL A 197 -8.36 -9.98 -7.25
N TYR A 198 -8.91 -11.17 -7.05
CA TYR A 198 -8.23 -12.43 -7.35
C TYR A 198 -9.18 -13.52 -7.82
N LYS A 199 -8.83 -14.23 -8.90
CA LYS A 199 -9.62 -15.34 -9.46
C LYS A 199 -11.12 -15.01 -9.63
N SER A 200 -11.41 -13.83 -10.20
CA SER A 200 -12.79 -13.32 -10.41
C SER A 200 -13.61 -13.17 -9.12
N LYS A 201 -12.95 -12.95 -8.00
CA LYS A 201 -13.53 -12.55 -6.72
C LYS A 201 -12.90 -11.28 -6.20
N ILE A 202 -13.63 -10.57 -5.37
CA ILE A 202 -13.13 -9.47 -4.55
C ILE A 202 -13.03 -9.99 -3.13
N TYR A 203 -11.89 -9.77 -2.50
CA TYR A 203 -11.68 -9.94 -1.06
C TYR A 203 -11.47 -8.55 -0.48
N TYR A 204 -12.17 -8.24 0.59
CA TYR A 204 -12.07 -6.90 1.20
C TYR A 204 -12.20 -6.96 2.71
N THR A 205 -11.53 -6.05 3.37
CA THR A 205 -11.65 -5.82 4.80
C THR A 205 -12.63 -4.70 5.08
N ALA A 206 -13.28 -4.79 6.22
CA ALA A 206 -14.24 -3.80 6.68
C ALA A 206 -14.33 -3.81 8.20
N MET A 207 -14.53 -2.62 8.80
CA MET A 207 -14.72 -2.47 10.23
C MET A 207 -16.11 -1.89 10.50
N SER A 208 -16.85 -2.51 11.42
CA SER A 208 -18.16 -2.02 11.85
C SER A 208 -18.01 -0.82 12.79
N GLU A 209 -18.64 0.29 12.47
CA GLU A 209 -18.64 1.51 13.28
C GLU A 209 -19.32 1.32 14.65
N THR A 210 -20.26 0.40 14.75
CA THR A 210 -21.06 0.21 15.97
C THR A 210 -20.56 -0.88 16.90
N SER A 211 -19.97 -1.95 16.35
CA SER A 211 -19.55 -3.14 17.12
C SER A 211 -18.03 -3.34 17.16
N TYR A 212 -17.27 -2.49 16.49
CA TYR A 212 -15.81 -2.60 16.35
C TYR A 212 -15.33 -3.98 15.82
N ASN A 213 -16.27 -4.77 15.27
CA ASN A 213 -15.90 -6.01 14.62
C ASN A 213 -15.21 -5.71 13.30
N CYS A 214 -14.09 -6.37 13.09
CA CYS A 214 -13.35 -6.38 11.85
C CYS A 214 -13.66 -7.64 11.04
N TYR A 215 -13.79 -7.48 9.76
CA TYR A 215 -14.18 -8.57 8.86
C TYR A 215 -13.25 -8.67 7.67
N LEU A 216 -13.03 -9.89 7.23
CA LEU A 216 -12.55 -10.19 5.88
C LEU A 216 -13.68 -10.87 5.10
N TYR A 217 -14.05 -10.29 3.99
CA TYR A 217 -15.13 -10.77 3.12
C TYR A 217 -14.59 -11.34 1.80
N SER A 218 -15.39 -12.20 1.19
CA SER A 218 -15.24 -12.55 -0.23
C SER A 218 -16.55 -12.37 -0.96
N MET A 219 -16.51 -11.93 -2.23
CA MET A 219 -17.69 -11.80 -3.09
C MET A 219 -17.33 -12.01 -4.56
N PRO A 220 -18.29 -12.34 -5.44
CA PRO A 220 -18.05 -12.36 -6.88
C PRO A 220 -17.65 -10.97 -7.39
N ILE A 221 -16.78 -10.94 -8.41
CA ILE A 221 -16.33 -9.68 -9.03
C ILE A 221 -17.47 -8.93 -9.75
N THR A 222 -18.54 -9.62 -10.05
CA THR A 222 -19.76 -9.04 -10.66
C THR A 222 -20.64 -8.30 -9.66
N GLY A 223 -20.34 -8.40 -8.37
CA GLY A 223 -21.19 -7.92 -7.29
C GLY A 223 -22.03 -9.04 -6.68
N GLY A 224 -22.98 -8.68 -5.81
CA GLY A 224 -23.88 -9.59 -5.14
C GLY A 224 -23.56 -9.81 -3.65
N LYS A 225 -23.99 -10.98 -3.12
CA LYS A 225 -23.85 -11.28 -1.69
C LYS A 225 -22.39 -11.54 -1.30
N ALA A 226 -21.91 -10.78 -0.34
CA ALA A 226 -20.60 -11.02 0.27
C ALA A 226 -20.70 -12.12 1.35
N LYS A 227 -19.68 -12.98 1.41
CA LYS A 227 -19.51 -14.01 2.43
C LYS A 227 -18.43 -13.59 3.39
N ILE A 228 -18.70 -13.66 4.70
CA ILE A 228 -17.69 -13.48 5.74
C ILE A 228 -16.76 -14.71 5.70
N ILE A 229 -15.46 -14.48 5.59
CA ILE A 229 -14.44 -15.52 5.70
C ILE A 229 -13.62 -15.40 7.00
N MET A 230 -13.64 -14.20 7.63
CA MET A 230 -13.09 -13.99 8.97
C MET A 230 -13.85 -12.88 9.67
N ARG A 231 -14.08 -13.04 10.99
CA ARG A 231 -14.58 -12.03 11.91
C ARG A 231 -13.66 -11.98 13.13
N THR A 232 -13.36 -10.81 13.64
CA THR A 232 -12.49 -10.60 14.79
C THR A 232 -12.77 -9.26 15.46
N THR A 233 -12.42 -9.14 16.74
CA THR A 233 -12.39 -7.88 17.50
C THR A 233 -10.97 -7.40 17.81
N GLU A 234 -9.94 -8.16 17.37
CA GLU A 234 -8.52 -7.95 17.67
C GLU A 234 -7.79 -7.16 16.58
N GLY A 235 -8.49 -6.29 15.87
CA GLY A 235 -7.92 -5.46 14.82
C GLY A 235 -8.24 -5.94 13.40
N LEU A 236 -8.02 -5.04 12.45
CA LEU A 236 -8.33 -5.24 11.04
C LEU A 236 -7.22 -6.07 10.36
N PRO A 237 -7.57 -7.11 9.56
CA PRO A 237 -6.59 -7.73 8.66
C PRO A 237 -6.13 -6.73 7.61
N THR A 238 -4.82 -6.61 7.41
CA THR A 238 -4.19 -5.63 6.53
C THR A 238 -3.18 -6.27 5.59
N ASN A 239 -2.71 -5.53 4.60
CA ASN A 239 -1.73 -6.00 3.62
C ASN A 239 -2.19 -7.27 2.89
N LEU A 240 -3.41 -7.28 2.37
CA LEU A 240 -3.97 -8.44 1.68
C LEU A 240 -3.18 -8.78 0.41
N ILE A 241 -2.66 -10.00 0.32
CA ILE A 241 -2.03 -10.52 -0.90
C ILE A 241 -2.60 -11.90 -1.20
N ALA A 242 -3.12 -12.08 -2.41
CA ALA A 242 -3.58 -13.38 -2.88
C ALA A 242 -2.47 -14.13 -3.60
N TYR A 243 -2.25 -15.38 -3.22
CA TYR A 243 -1.32 -16.27 -3.92
C TYR A 243 -1.80 -17.72 -3.86
N SER A 244 -1.79 -18.41 -5.01
CA SER A 244 -2.33 -19.76 -5.16
C SER A 244 -3.79 -19.86 -4.68
N ASP A 245 -4.09 -20.58 -3.62
CA ASP A 245 -5.44 -20.72 -3.06
C ASP A 245 -5.61 -20.01 -1.72
N TYR A 246 -4.71 -19.08 -1.39
CA TYR A 246 -4.70 -18.41 -0.11
C TYR A 246 -4.72 -16.89 -0.26
N ILE A 247 -5.35 -16.24 0.72
CA ILE A 247 -5.17 -14.82 1.02
C ILE A 247 -4.20 -14.76 2.20
N TYR A 248 -3.11 -14.05 2.04
CA TYR A 248 -2.12 -13.75 3.08
C TYR A 248 -2.39 -12.34 3.59
N PHE A 249 -2.17 -12.10 4.87
CA PHE A 249 -2.44 -10.81 5.50
C PHE A 249 -1.68 -10.67 6.82
N ASN A 250 -1.46 -9.44 7.22
CA ASN A 250 -1.03 -9.09 8.56
C ASN A 250 -2.24 -9.01 9.48
N TRP A 251 -2.13 -9.51 10.71
CA TRP A 251 -3.19 -9.43 11.69
C TRP A 251 -2.69 -9.74 13.09
N GLY A 252 -3.29 -9.09 14.12
CA GLY A 252 -2.93 -9.29 15.51
C GLY A 252 -1.52 -8.80 15.83
N GLY A 253 -1.08 -9.03 17.03
CA GLY A 253 0.15 -8.50 17.56
C GLY A 253 -0.10 -7.26 18.43
N ASP A 254 0.98 -6.70 18.93
CA ASP A 254 1.00 -5.36 19.53
C ASP A 254 1.14 -4.29 18.44
N GLU A 255 1.05 -3.02 18.79
CA GLU A 255 1.06 -1.90 17.84
C GLU A 255 2.34 -1.86 16.96
N GLU A 256 3.39 -2.56 17.35
CA GLU A 256 4.70 -2.55 16.69
C GLU A 256 4.98 -3.82 15.86
N ASN A 257 4.24 -4.91 16.10
CA ASN A 257 4.60 -6.22 15.55
C ASN A 257 3.39 -7.01 15.05
N TYR A 258 3.09 -6.91 13.77
CA TYR A 258 2.07 -7.76 13.15
C TYR A 258 2.56 -9.20 13.01
N ASP A 259 1.60 -10.11 13.13
CA ASP A 259 1.79 -11.49 12.75
C ASP A 259 1.31 -11.72 11.33
N LEU A 260 2.00 -12.56 10.60
CA LEU A 260 1.61 -12.96 9.25
C LEU A 260 0.73 -14.20 9.30
N TYR A 261 -0.45 -14.07 8.72
CA TYR A 261 -1.44 -15.15 8.58
C TYR A 261 -1.76 -15.46 7.12
N LYS A 262 -2.39 -16.61 6.92
CA LYS A 262 -3.07 -16.94 5.68
C LYS A 262 -4.40 -17.65 5.93
N ILE A 263 -5.32 -17.49 4.99
CA ILE A 263 -6.60 -18.18 4.97
C ILE A 263 -6.86 -18.74 3.58
N LYS A 264 -7.35 -19.96 3.47
CA LYS A 264 -7.70 -20.54 2.16
C LYS A 264 -8.95 -19.84 1.62
N THR A 265 -8.97 -19.56 0.31
CA THR A 265 -10.03 -18.78 -0.36
C THR A 265 -11.45 -19.37 -0.23
N ASN A 266 -11.58 -20.63 0.17
CA ASN A 266 -12.83 -21.33 0.41
C ASN A 266 -13.00 -21.81 1.88
N SER A 267 -12.24 -21.30 2.82
CA SER A 267 -12.24 -21.68 4.24
C SER A 267 -12.45 -20.47 5.13
N THR A 268 -12.77 -20.74 6.39
CA THR A 268 -12.80 -19.74 7.48
C THR A 268 -11.67 -19.96 8.49
N LYS A 269 -10.86 -21.02 8.30
CA LYS A 269 -9.75 -21.35 9.21
C LYS A 269 -8.51 -20.56 8.83
N LYS A 270 -8.13 -19.60 9.68
CA LYS A 270 -6.86 -18.88 9.57
C LYS A 270 -5.69 -19.74 10.06
N ILE A 271 -4.53 -19.57 9.43
CA ILE A 271 -3.29 -20.27 9.74
C ILE A 271 -2.20 -19.24 9.93
N LYS A 272 -1.57 -19.25 11.11
CA LYS A 272 -0.40 -18.42 11.36
C LYS A 272 0.79 -18.91 10.54
N VAL A 273 1.43 -18.01 9.84
CA VAL A 273 2.59 -18.31 8.98
C VAL A 273 3.88 -18.05 9.76
N THR A 274 4.00 -16.89 10.38
CA THR A 274 5.10 -16.49 11.26
C THR A 274 4.69 -15.29 12.10
N SER A 275 5.42 -15.04 13.20
CA SER A 275 5.22 -13.88 14.07
C SER A 275 6.18 -12.76 13.72
N LYS A 276 5.84 -11.54 14.16
CA LYS A 276 6.67 -10.33 14.05
C LYS A 276 7.16 -10.11 12.60
N ALA A 277 6.23 -10.11 11.66
CA ALA A 277 6.56 -10.05 10.24
C ALA A 277 5.56 -9.18 9.49
N ASP A 278 6.01 -8.11 8.90
CA ASP A 278 5.19 -7.28 8.03
C ASP A 278 5.29 -7.80 6.59
N LEU A 279 4.14 -8.22 6.05
CA LEU A 279 4.04 -8.81 4.71
C LEU A 279 4.34 -7.77 3.65
N GLU A 280 5.38 -7.97 2.87
CA GLU A 280 5.78 -7.09 1.79
C GLU A 280 5.24 -7.54 0.45
N ASP A 281 5.52 -8.77 0.07
CA ASP A 281 5.12 -9.33 -1.22
C ASP A 281 5.12 -10.85 -1.24
N ILE A 282 4.51 -11.43 -2.27
CA ILE A 282 4.62 -12.86 -2.58
C ILE A 282 4.98 -12.99 -4.06
N TYR A 283 6.11 -13.60 -4.32
CA TYR A 283 6.62 -13.77 -5.68
C TYR A 283 7.32 -15.11 -5.83
N ASP A 284 7.08 -15.83 -6.91
CA ASP A 284 7.74 -17.07 -7.30
C ASP A 284 7.87 -18.13 -6.18
N GLY A 285 6.78 -18.35 -5.44
CA GLY A 285 6.73 -19.34 -4.35
C GLY A 285 7.42 -18.92 -3.05
N TYR A 286 7.78 -17.65 -2.93
CA TYR A 286 8.35 -17.07 -1.72
C TYR A 286 7.44 -15.97 -1.16
N ILE A 287 7.33 -15.93 0.16
CA ILE A 287 6.78 -14.82 0.93
C ILE A 287 7.95 -13.89 1.27
N TYR A 288 7.81 -12.62 0.98
CA TYR A 288 8.76 -11.58 1.34
C TYR A 288 8.16 -10.73 2.46
N TYR A 289 8.93 -10.47 3.50
CA TYR A 289 8.47 -9.75 4.67
C TYR A 289 9.63 -9.02 5.35
N THR A 290 9.28 -7.99 6.12
CA THR A 290 10.22 -7.27 6.99
C THR A 290 9.98 -7.62 8.44
N VAL A 291 11.02 -7.47 9.23
CA VAL A 291 11.00 -7.58 10.70
C VAL A 291 11.63 -6.30 11.23
N GLU A 292 10.87 -5.59 12.06
CA GLU A 292 11.37 -4.39 12.69
C GLU A 292 12.38 -4.72 13.79
N LYS A 293 13.48 -3.95 13.82
CA LYS A 293 14.52 -4.02 14.85
C LYS A 293 14.96 -2.60 15.24
N GLY A 294 14.23 -2.01 16.15
CA GLY A 294 14.40 -0.60 16.49
C GLY A 294 14.09 0.26 15.27
N LEU A 295 15.03 1.09 14.83
CA LEU A 295 14.84 1.98 13.68
C LEU A 295 15.12 1.33 12.32
N LYS A 296 15.47 0.05 12.28
CA LYS A 296 15.89 -0.68 11.07
C LYS A 296 14.91 -1.79 10.70
N LEU A 297 14.86 -2.09 9.42
CA LEU A 297 14.09 -3.20 8.89
C LEU A 297 15.02 -4.31 8.38
N ASP A 298 14.88 -5.48 8.94
CA ASP A 298 15.49 -6.69 8.39
C ASP A 298 14.56 -7.31 7.34
N ALA A 299 15.01 -7.48 6.12
CA ALA A 299 14.25 -8.13 5.06
C ALA A 299 14.51 -9.64 5.03
N TYR A 300 13.43 -10.39 4.84
CA TYR A 300 13.46 -11.85 4.74
C TYR A 300 12.64 -12.34 3.56
N LYS A 301 13.02 -13.51 3.06
CA LYS A 301 12.14 -14.34 2.23
C LYS A 301 11.96 -15.72 2.83
N MET A 302 10.78 -16.28 2.70
CA MET A 302 10.44 -17.61 3.19
C MET A 302 9.82 -18.43 2.06
N LYS A 303 10.38 -19.60 1.76
CA LYS A 303 9.83 -20.50 0.76
C LYS A 303 8.50 -21.08 1.26
N ILE A 304 7.43 -20.96 0.48
CA ILE A 304 6.07 -21.39 0.90
C ILE A 304 6.01 -22.90 1.13
N SER A 305 6.71 -23.68 0.30
CA SER A 305 6.62 -25.16 0.32
C SER A 305 7.21 -25.81 1.56
N ASN A 306 8.30 -25.26 2.11
CA ASN A 306 9.04 -25.87 3.23
C ASN A 306 9.30 -24.90 4.39
N LYS A 307 8.79 -23.69 4.33
CA LYS A 307 8.96 -22.63 5.34
C LYS A 307 10.43 -22.24 5.65
N LYS A 308 11.36 -22.59 4.75
CA LYS A 308 12.77 -22.19 4.91
C LYS A 308 12.88 -20.67 4.79
N LYS A 309 13.37 -20.04 5.85
CA LYS A 309 13.60 -18.59 5.93
C LYS A 309 15.02 -18.25 5.49
N THR A 310 15.17 -17.15 4.79
CA THR A 310 16.48 -16.61 4.38
C THR A 310 16.47 -15.10 4.57
N LYS A 311 17.46 -14.57 5.30
CA LYS A 311 17.64 -13.12 5.41
C LYS A 311 18.17 -12.58 4.08
N ILE A 312 17.55 -11.51 3.60
CA ILE A 312 17.99 -10.79 2.41
C ILE A 312 19.00 -9.75 2.88
N LYS A 313 20.22 -9.83 2.37
CA LYS A 313 21.29 -8.89 2.70
C LYS A 313 21.43 -7.89 1.57
N THR A 314 21.34 -6.61 1.89
CA THR A 314 21.58 -5.47 1.01
C THR A 314 22.85 -4.73 1.45
N ASN A 315 23.46 -3.96 0.56
CA ASN A 315 24.60 -3.11 0.94
C ASN A 315 24.18 -1.86 1.71
N GLU A 316 22.89 -1.49 1.57
CA GLU A 316 22.31 -0.31 2.22
C GLU A 316 21.33 -0.73 3.32
N GLU A 317 21.13 0.14 4.28
CA GLU A 317 20.16 -0.04 5.36
C GLU A 317 18.74 0.17 4.86
N ILE A 318 17.90 -0.85 4.98
CA ILE A 318 16.49 -0.80 4.55
C ILE A 318 15.69 -0.01 5.59
N ILE A 319 14.94 0.99 5.13
CA ILE A 319 14.07 1.84 5.96
C ILE A 319 12.60 1.82 5.54
N SER A 320 12.25 1.07 4.50
CA SER A 320 10.86 0.89 4.08
C SER A 320 10.56 -0.54 3.67
N GLY A 321 9.26 -0.85 3.55
CA GLY A 321 8.82 -2.02 2.82
C GLY A 321 9.29 -2.00 1.37
N PHE A 322 9.12 -3.13 0.67
CA PHE A 322 9.61 -3.30 -0.69
C PHE A 322 8.61 -4.05 -1.58
N TYR A 323 8.84 -3.95 -2.88
CA TYR A 323 8.09 -4.68 -3.91
C TYR A 323 8.99 -5.65 -4.63
N VAL A 324 8.42 -6.80 -4.98
CA VAL A 324 9.12 -7.85 -5.71
C VAL A 324 8.37 -8.17 -6.99
N GLU A 325 9.02 -7.96 -8.14
CA GLU A 325 8.46 -8.34 -9.43
C GLU A 325 9.53 -8.65 -10.48
N GLY A 326 9.29 -9.70 -11.25
CA GLY A 326 10.17 -10.11 -12.35
C GLY A 326 11.59 -10.42 -11.92
N GLY A 327 11.80 -10.94 -10.69
CA GLY A 327 13.13 -11.28 -10.16
C GLY A 327 13.88 -10.12 -9.52
N TYR A 328 13.25 -8.94 -9.39
CA TYR A 328 13.86 -7.74 -8.81
C TYR A 328 13.07 -7.25 -7.60
N MET A 329 13.76 -6.53 -6.72
CA MET A 329 13.19 -5.82 -5.58
C MET A 329 13.51 -4.34 -5.67
N ILE A 330 12.55 -3.50 -5.29
CA ILE A 330 12.72 -2.06 -5.18
C ILE A 330 12.24 -1.60 -3.79
N MET A 331 13.06 -0.78 -3.11
CA MET A 331 12.84 -0.35 -1.72
C MET A 331 13.44 1.03 -1.44
N CYS A 332 13.09 1.64 -0.32
CA CYS A 332 13.84 2.77 0.21
C CYS A 332 14.90 2.32 1.20
N VAL A 333 16.04 2.99 1.14
CA VAL A 333 17.19 2.76 2.01
C VAL A 333 17.68 4.07 2.61
N ASN A 334 18.34 3.99 3.76
CA ASN A 334 19.08 5.13 4.30
C ASN A 334 20.28 5.41 3.40
N TYR A 335 20.40 6.63 2.91
CA TYR A 335 21.42 7.00 1.95
C TYR A 335 21.71 8.50 1.96
N ASP A 336 22.84 8.88 2.52
CA ASP A 336 23.31 10.26 2.49
C ASP A 336 23.94 10.55 1.12
N ASN A 337 23.26 11.34 0.31
CA ASN A 337 23.77 11.75 -0.99
C ASN A 337 24.87 12.82 -0.84
N PRO A 338 26.12 12.55 -1.23
CA PRO A 338 27.22 13.50 -1.05
C PRO A 338 27.08 14.79 -1.88
N ASN A 339 26.20 14.79 -2.89
CA ASN A 339 26.01 15.91 -3.81
C ASN A 339 24.71 16.71 -3.55
N THR A 340 23.86 16.25 -2.66
CA THR A 340 22.56 16.89 -2.36
C THR A 340 22.25 16.74 -0.86
N LYS A 341 21.13 17.34 -0.42
CA LYS A 341 20.59 17.11 0.93
C LYS A 341 19.66 15.88 1.00
N ASP A 342 19.61 15.06 -0.05
CA ASP A 342 18.77 13.86 -0.05
C ASP A 342 19.36 12.81 0.89
N ASN A 343 18.54 12.31 1.78
CA ASN A 343 18.91 11.30 2.78
C ASN A 343 18.20 9.96 2.58
N ILE A 344 17.40 9.84 1.53
CA ILE A 344 16.70 8.62 1.17
C ILE A 344 17.11 8.17 -0.23
N GLY A 345 17.52 6.93 -0.34
CA GLY A 345 17.82 6.26 -1.62
C GLY A 345 16.69 5.33 -2.03
N VAL A 346 16.36 5.33 -3.33
CA VAL A 346 15.59 4.24 -3.93
C VAL A 346 16.57 3.19 -4.42
N TYR A 347 16.48 1.98 -3.87
CA TYR A 347 17.42 0.89 -4.11
C TYR A 347 16.78 -0.22 -4.94
N LEU A 348 17.46 -0.65 -5.99
CA LEU A 348 17.05 -1.76 -6.86
C LEU A 348 18.08 -2.89 -6.77
N CYS A 349 17.63 -4.11 -6.45
CA CYS A 349 18.47 -5.31 -6.40
C CYS A 349 17.71 -6.54 -6.93
N ASP A 350 18.38 -7.69 -6.98
CA ASP A 350 17.71 -8.97 -7.22
C ASP A 350 16.99 -9.49 -5.95
N THR A 351 16.24 -10.57 -6.08
CA THR A 351 15.46 -11.17 -4.97
C THR A 351 16.31 -11.82 -3.87
N ASN A 352 17.63 -11.76 -3.95
CA ASN A 352 18.57 -12.16 -2.90
C ASN A 352 19.25 -10.95 -2.23
N GLY A 353 18.93 -9.73 -2.66
CA GLY A 353 19.57 -8.50 -2.21
C GLY A 353 20.89 -8.19 -2.94
N LYS A 354 21.29 -9.04 -3.89
CA LYS A 354 22.54 -8.88 -4.65
C LYS A 354 22.36 -7.94 -5.84
N ASN A 355 23.51 -7.53 -6.42
CA ASN A 355 23.52 -6.65 -7.58
C ASN A 355 22.73 -5.34 -7.34
N GLY A 356 22.74 -4.86 -6.10
CA GLY A 356 22.00 -3.69 -5.69
C GLY A 356 22.68 -2.39 -6.11
N LYS A 357 21.84 -1.35 -6.34
CA LYS A 357 22.29 0.00 -6.63
C LYS A 357 21.22 1.00 -6.20
N VAL A 358 21.63 2.13 -5.61
CA VAL A 358 20.78 3.31 -5.46
C VAL A 358 20.55 3.90 -6.86
N ILE A 359 19.30 4.00 -7.25
CA ILE A 359 18.87 4.39 -8.61
C ILE A 359 18.27 5.78 -8.66
N ASN A 360 17.94 6.33 -7.51
CA ASN A 360 17.39 7.67 -7.33
C ASN A 360 17.52 8.09 -5.87
N THR A 361 17.52 9.39 -5.59
CA THR A 361 17.53 9.94 -4.23
C THR A 361 16.48 11.02 -4.06
N PHE A 362 16.04 11.24 -2.83
CA PHE A 362 15.12 12.32 -2.47
C PHE A 362 15.23 12.63 -0.97
N SER A 363 14.78 13.82 -0.57
CA SER A 363 14.64 14.22 0.83
C SER A 363 13.20 14.10 1.29
N ILE A 364 12.98 13.80 2.56
CA ILE A 364 11.67 13.86 3.21
C ILE A 364 11.29 15.28 3.65
N TYR A 365 12.23 16.22 3.63
CA TYR A 365 12.05 17.61 4.07
C TYR A 365 11.96 18.59 2.90
#